data_9557004ca5dd020332894fb5fc2ffce9
#
_entry.id   9557004ca5dd020332894fb5fc2ffce9
#
_cell.length_a   1.000
_cell.length_b   1.000
_cell.length_c   1.000
_cell.angle_alpha   90.00
_cell.angle_beta   90.00
_cell.angle_gamma   90.00
#
_symmetry.space_group_name_H-M   'P 1'
#
loop_
_entity.id
_entity.type
_entity.pdbx_description
1 polymer ?
#
loop_
_entity_poly.entity_id
_entity_poly.type
_entity_poly.pdbx_seq_one_letter_code
_entity_poly.pdbx_strand_id
1 'polypeptide(L)'
;TYLVLSNRVLRELNEVELTSANFSSSRGIQTAVKDFINKSVHDVYNESVEIPLLHATTTQITHTGDGEYAFPSDMRRVDFESFFLKPNELLTNGEFTSNITSWTTIAGSGSAAYNSGGNGRLRLNDFAAHQSFSTVVNKTYKLQVRVLDSNGTGASLKVQVGTAAEGTQNLNTTVKVTDFNAGEILDVEFTATAQTTFVTLNNTTTATNLDVDYVRISRSEIATRKLSFVSYDDYMQRFKEQDSQNNSGHYGTPQYVYRKPDYTSFGLTPIPDKNDYLISYEYYQTHTDLSAHGDLMTLPDRFGPLIVDRSKYYTYMLRSDPDHANLSNRDYQRKLSLLKTDYNSRSDYMKDTRSSDGNSRLSIV
;
A
#
# COMPACT_ATOMS: atom_id res chain seq x y z
N THR A 1 -18.43 -5.38 -16.58
CA THR A 1 -17.43 -4.98 -17.59
C THR A 1 -17.88 -3.77 -18.38
N TYR A 2 -16.93 -3.06 -19.01
CA TYR A 2 -17.19 -1.88 -19.85
C TYR A 2 -18.17 -2.16 -20.98
N LEU A 3 -18.01 -3.30 -21.67
CA LEU A 3 -18.94 -3.74 -22.73
C LEU A 3 -20.37 -3.89 -22.22
N VAL A 4 -20.55 -4.50 -21.04
CA VAL A 4 -21.89 -4.70 -20.47
C VAL A 4 -22.55 -3.38 -20.12
N LEU A 5 -21.81 -2.42 -19.56
CA LEU A 5 -22.33 -1.08 -19.27
C LEU A 5 -22.73 -0.35 -20.55
N SER A 6 -21.87 -0.38 -21.57
CA SER A 6 -22.13 0.23 -22.88
C SER A 6 -23.41 -0.34 -23.50
N ASN A 7 -23.56 -1.65 -23.50
CA ASN A 7 -24.74 -2.31 -24.11
C ASN A 7 -26.00 -2.05 -23.29
N ARG A 8 -25.94 -1.91 -21.98
CA ARG A 8 -27.11 -1.49 -21.18
C ARG A 8 -27.60 -0.10 -21.62
N VAL A 9 -26.70 0.86 -21.78
CA VAL A 9 -27.06 2.21 -22.24
C VAL A 9 -27.62 2.14 -23.66
N LEU A 10 -26.93 1.46 -24.60
CA LEU A 10 -27.37 1.33 -26.00
C LEU A 10 -28.74 0.67 -26.14
N ARG A 11 -29.02 -0.37 -25.37
CA ARG A 11 -30.31 -1.07 -25.35
C ARG A 11 -31.46 -0.16 -24.92
N GLU A 12 -31.25 0.63 -23.87
CA GLU A 12 -32.25 1.59 -23.38
C GLU A 12 -32.49 2.75 -24.35
N LEU A 13 -31.52 3.02 -25.23
CA LEU A 13 -31.62 4.00 -26.33
C LEU A 13 -32.16 3.43 -27.62
N ASN A 14 -32.49 2.13 -27.67
CA ASN A 14 -32.87 1.37 -28.83
C ASN A 14 -31.82 1.42 -29.97
N GLU A 15 -30.55 1.34 -29.58
CA GLU A 15 -29.39 1.33 -30.47
C GLU A 15 -28.77 -0.07 -30.59
N VAL A 16 -27.96 -0.28 -31.65
CA VAL A 16 -27.27 -1.55 -31.89
C VAL A 16 -26.19 -1.78 -30.83
N GLU A 17 -26.25 -2.93 -30.18
CA GLU A 17 -25.28 -3.34 -29.18
C GLU A 17 -23.88 -3.59 -29.76
N LEU A 18 -22.86 -3.38 -28.95
CA LEU A 18 -21.47 -3.68 -29.28
C LEU A 18 -21.15 -5.14 -28.96
N THR A 19 -20.21 -5.69 -29.70
CA THR A 19 -19.57 -6.99 -29.43
C THR A 19 -18.13 -6.79 -29.05
N SER A 20 -17.48 -7.79 -28.47
CA SER A 20 -16.03 -7.71 -28.16
C SER A 20 -15.17 -7.42 -29.40
N ALA A 21 -15.62 -7.92 -30.58
CA ALA A 21 -14.91 -7.74 -31.85
C ALA A 21 -14.99 -6.31 -32.41
N ASN A 22 -16.14 -5.63 -32.26
CA ASN A 22 -16.33 -4.28 -32.80
C ASN A 22 -16.19 -3.16 -31.76
N PHE A 23 -15.89 -3.48 -30.49
CA PHE A 23 -15.80 -2.53 -29.40
C PHE A 23 -14.78 -1.43 -29.65
N SER A 24 -13.59 -1.78 -30.16
CA SER A 24 -12.51 -0.83 -30.46
C SER A 24 -12.78 0.02 -31.70
N SER A 25 -13.61 -0.47 -32.65
CA SER A 25 -13.96 0.19 -33.89
C SER A 25 -15.34 0.85 -33.87
N SER A 26 -15.95 1.04 -32.72
CA SER A 26 -17.24 1.72 -32.53
C SER A 26 -17.24 3.13 -33.13
N ARG A 27 -18.40 3.58 -33.64
CA ARG A 27 -18.55 4.89 -34.27
C ARG A 27 -19.84 5.59 -33.83
N GLY A 28 -19.89 6.91 -34.03
CA GLY A 28 -21.07 7.70 -33.75
C GLY A 28 -21.55 7.59 -32.29
N ILE A 29 -22.82 7.25 -32.12
CA ILE A 29 -23.46 7.16 -30.81
C ILE A 29 -22.79 6.12 -29.89
N GLN A 30 -22.27 5.03 -30.44
CA GLN A 30 -21.61 3.99 -29.67
C GLN A 30 -20.32 4.49 -29.06
N THR A 31 -19.53 5.32 -29.76
CA THR A 31 -18.34 5.96 -29.22
C THR A 31 -18.72 6.97 -28.15
N ALA A 32 -19.71 7.82 -28.41
CA ALA A 32 -20.19 8.80 -27.44
C ALA A 32 -20.68 8.14 -26.13
N VAL A 33 -21.40 7.01 -26.22
CA VAL A 33 -21.84 6.26 -25.02
C VAL A 33 -20.64 5.75 -24.21
N LYS A 34 -19.58 5.26 -24.85
CA LYS A 34 -18.36 4.85 -24.16
C LYS A 34 -17.74 6.04 -23.40
N ASP A 35 -17.56 7.17 -24.07
CA ASP A 35 -17.00 8.38 -23.45
C ASP A 35 -17.89 8.86 -22.29
N PHE A 36 -19.22 8.78 -22.44
CA PHE A 36 -20.15 9.18 -21.39
C PHE A 36 -20.14 8.22 -20.19
N ILE A 37 -19.83 6.93 -20.38
CA ILE A 37 -19.63 6.00 -19.28
C ILE A 37 -18.41 6.41 -18.43
N ASN A 38 -17.27 6.67 -19.06
CA ASN A 38 -16.08 7.16 -18.35
C ASN A 38 -16.38 8.48 -17.63
N LYS A 39 -16.99 9.42 -18.32
CA LYS A 39 -17.43 10.69 -17.71
C LYS A 39 -18.37 10.47 -16.52
N SER A 40 -19.30 9.53 -16.63
CA SER A 40 -20.24 9.23 -15.53
C SER A 40 -19.55 8.60 -14.34
N VAL A 41 -18.54 7.77 -14.55
CA VAL A 41 -17.71 7.22 -13.49
C VAL A 41 -16.96 8.35 -12.77
N HIS A 42 -16.33 9.26 -13.53
CA HIS A 42 -15.67 10.43 -12.93
C HIS A 42 -16.64 11.32 -12.16
N ASP A 43 -17.86 11.54 -12.65
CA ASP A 43 -18.88 12.31 -11.92
C ASP A 43 -19.19 11.69 -10.57
N VAL A 44 -19.40 10.37 -10.52
CA VAL A 44 -19.68 9.66 -9.25
C VAL A 44 -18.53 9.84 -8.27
N TYR A 45 -17.30 9.69 -8.73
CA TYR A 45 -16.13 9.87 -7.88
C TYR A 45 -15.93 11.34 -7.45
N ASN A 46 -16.30 12.30 -8.29
CA ASN A 46 -16.22 13.72 -7.95
C ASN A 46 -17.29 14.17 -6.96
N GLU A 47 -18.48 13.60 -7.04
CA GLU A 47 -19.59 13.90 -6.12
C GLU A 47 -19.51 13.12 -4.80
N SER A 48 -18.77 12.01 -4.75
CA SER A 48 -18.55 11.19 -3.57
C SER A 48 -17.10 11.39 -3.10
N VAL A 49 -16.89 12.22 -2.09
CA VAL A 49 -15.55 12.73 -1.72
C VAL A 49 -14.60 11.63 -1.28
N GLU A 50 -15.09 10.59 -0.61
CA GLU A 50 -14.26 9.53 -0.03
C GLU A 50 -14.88 8.15 -0.26
N ILE A 51 -14.60 7.55 -1.42
CA ILE A 51 -15.02 6.18 -1.68
C ILE A 51 -13.92 5.25 -1.16
N PRO A 52 -14.20 4.41 -0.14
CA PRO A 52 -13.18 3.52 0.45
C PRO A 52 -12.49 2.61 -0.55
N LEU A 53 -13.13 2.31 -1.67
CA LEU A 53 -12.58 1.47 -2.75
C LEU A 53 -11.39 2.11 -3.51
N LEU A 54 -11.22 3.43 -3.42
CA LEU A 54 -10.09 4.16 -4.00
C LEU A 54 -9.00 4.45 -2.96
N HIS A 55 -9.18 3.99 -1.74
CA HIS A 55 -8.20 4.15 -0.68
C HIS A 55 -7.01 3.21 -0.93
N ALA A 56 -5.82 3.77 -0.89
CA ALA A 56 -4.57 3.06 -1.08
C ALA A 56 -3.53 3.51 -0.04
N THR A 57 -2.63 2.60 0.28
CA THR A 57 -1.46 2.89 1.11
C THR A 57 -0.23 2.90 0.21
N THR A 58 0.63 3.87 0.38
CA THR A 58 1.91 3.94 -0.31
C THR A 58 3.06 4.14 0.67
N THR A 59 4.26 3.87 0.19
CA THR A 59 5.48 4.04 0.96
C THR A 59 6.53 4.78 0.14
N GLN A 60 7.29 5.63 0.81
CA GLN A 60 8.38 6.39 0.23
C GLN A 60 9.64 6.23 1.08
N ILE A 61 10.73 5.77 0.48
CA ILE A 61 12.05 5.73 1.15
C ILE A 61 12.65 7.13 1.13
N THR A 62 13.21 7.55 2.26
CA THR A 62 13.89 8.84 2.35
C THR A 62 15.31 8.76 1.82
N HIS A 63 15.82 9.90 1.38
CA HIS A 63 17.22 10.10 1.04
C HIS A 63 17.81 11.19 1.93
N THR A 64 19.04 10.97 2.38
CA THR A 64 19.75 11.94 3.21
C THR A 64 19.88 13.27 2.49
N GLY A 65 19.43 14.33 3.10
CA GLY A 65 19.48 15.68 2.53
C GLY A 65 18.29 16.05 1.64
N ASP A 66 17.42 15.09 1.30
CA ASP A 66 16.21 15.35 0.54
C ASP A 66 15.02 15.58 1.49
N GLY A 67 14.53 16.81 1.49
CA GLY A 67 13.37 17.18 2.31
C GLY A 67 12.03 17.10 1.59
N GLU A 68 12.01 16.84 0.26
CA GLU A 68 10.81 16.93 -0.57
C GLU A 68 10.59 15.66 -1.39
N TYR A 69 9.35 15.18 -1.43
CA TYR A 69 8.96 13.93 -2.09
C TYR A 69 7.69 14.11 -2.90
N ALA A 70 7.66 13.55 -4.11
CA ALA A 70 6.48 13.60 -4.96
C ALA A 70 5.41 12.62 -4.47
N PHE A 71 4.14 13.04 -4.60
CA PHE A 71 3.02 12.11 -4.45
C PHE A 71 2.92 11.16 -5.65
N PRO A 72 2.25 10.00 -5.50
CA PRO A 72 1.90 9.15 -6.64
C PRO A 72 1.12 9.94 -7.70
N SER A 73 1.38 9.66 -8.98
CA SER A 73 0.74 10.37 -10.10
C SER A 73 -0.78 10.19 -10.17
N ASP A 74 -1.29 9.12 -9.58
CA ASP A 74 -2.70 8.80 -9.47
C ASP A 74 -3.36 9.36 -8.19
N MET A 75 -2.61 10.14 -7.41
CA MET A 75 -3.11 10.72 -6.17
C MET A 75 -4.15 11.80 -6.46
N ARG A 76 -5.32 11.64 -5.84
CA ARG A 76 -6.39 12.63 -5.82
C ARG A 76 -6.40 13.44 -4.52
N ARG A 77 -6.32 12.76 -3.40
CA ARG A 77 -6.32 13.35 -2.06
C ARG A 77 -5.45 12.52 -1.13
N VAL A 78 -4.71 13.18 -0.27
CA VAL A 78 -3.86 12.56 0.76
C VAL A 78 -4.48 12.80 2.13
N ASP A 79 -4.44 11.78 2.97
CA ASP A 79 -4.72 11.92 4.39
C ASP A 79 -3.42 12.23 5.16
N PHE A 80 -3.21 13.49 5.50
CA PHE A 80 -2.02 13.94 6.24
C PHE A 80 -1.96 13.42 7.68
N GLU A 81 -3.08 12.94 8.22
CA GLU A 81 -3.09 12.31 9.54
C GLU A 81 -2.60 10.85 9.51
N SER A 82 -2.43 10.28 8.33
CA SER A 82 -2.00 8.89 8.12
C SER A 82 -0.49 8.72 7.95
N PHE A 83 0.30 9.79 8.05
CA PHE A 83 1.75 9.71 7.84
C PHE A 83 2.47 9.07 9.03
N PHE A 84 3.16 7.96 8.74
CA PHE A 84 4.00 7.25 9.68
C PHE A 84 5.42 7.14 9.16
N LEU A 85 6.37 7.41 10.02
CA LEU A 85 7.76 7.05 9.83
C LEU A 85 7.99 5.66 10.40
N LYS A 86 8.59 4.77 9.60
CA LYS A 86 8.92 3.39 9.95
C LYS A 86 10.38 3.10 9.61
N PRO A 87 11.02 2.12 10.23
CA PRO A 87 12.29 1.60 9.72
C PRO A 87 12.08 0.97 8.35
N ASN A 88 13.03 1.19 7.43
CA ASN A 88 13.01 0.52 6.15
C ASN A 88 13.42 -0.95 6.33
N GLU A 89 12.72 -1.86 5.64
CA GLU A 89 13.10 -3.27 5.53
C GLU A 89 14.28 -3.41 4.57
N LEU A 90 15.35 -4.04 5.02
CA LEU A 90 16.60 -4.14 4.25
C LEU A 90 16.68 -5.37 3.37
N LEU A 91 15.85 -6.36 3.62
CA LEU A 91 15.80 -7.58 2.82
C LEU A 91 14.78 -7.45 1.69
N THR A 92 15.16 -7.96 0.53
CA THR A 92 14.24 -8.10 -0.59
C THR A 92 13.55 -9.46 -0.51
N ASN A 93 12.22 -9.46 -0.68
CA ASN A 93 11.43 -10.69 -0.63
C ASN A 93 11.61 -11.51 0.66
N GLY A 94 11.68 -10.84 1.79
CA GLY A 94 11.76 -11.49 3.11
C GLY A 94 10.44 -12.09 3.58
N GLU A 95 9.31 -11.74 2.96
CA GLU A 95 7.96 -12.27 3.24
C GLU A 95 7.59 -13.48 2.37
N PHE A 96 8.41 -13.86 1.40
CA PHE A 96 8.22 -15.01 0.50
C PHE A 96 6.83 -15.13 -0.15
N THR A 97 6.17 -14.04 -0.47
CA THR A 97 4.75 -14.02 -0.88
C THR A 97 4.44 -14.81 -2.16
N SER A 98 5.39 -14.94 -3.07
CA SER A 98 5.16 -15.61 -4.36
C SER A 98 6.32 -16.51 -4.82
N ASN A 99 7.52 -16.33 -4.29
CA ASN A 99 8.73 -17.06 -4.70
C ASN A 99 9.86 -16.85 -3.67
N ILE A 100 11.05 -17.37 -3.97
CA ILE A 100 12.28 -17.18 -3.17
C ILE A 100 13.36 -16.40 -3.95
N THR A 101 12.98 -15.60 -4.94
CA THR A 101 13.93 -14.76 -5.66
C THR A 101 14.65 -13.82 -4.70
N SER A 102 15.88 -13.45 -5.03
CA SER A 102 16.80 -12.69 -4.17
C SER A 102 17.44 -13.48 -3.02
N TRP A 103 17.02 -14.73 -2.78
CA TRP A 103 17.68 -15.62 -1.86
C TRP A 103 18.55 -16.61 -2.64
N THR A 104 19.84 -16.61 -2.33
CA THR A 104 20.81 -17.53 -2.93
C THR A 104 20.91 -18.79 -2.07
N THR A 105 20.80 -19.92 -2.70
CA THR A 105 20.91 -21.22 -2.01
C THR A 105 22.35 -21.66 -1.89
N ILE A 106 22.72 -22.24 -0.75
CA ILE A 106 24.03 -22.86 -0.52
C ILE A 106 23.82 -24.37 -0.61
N ALA A 107 24.55 -25.02 -1.49
CA ALA A 107 24.41 -26.45 -1.74
C ALA A 107 24.59 -27.29 -0.45
N GLY A 108 23.63 -28.15 -0.19
CA GLY A 108 23.58 -29.15 0.87
C GLY A 108 23.15 -30.49 0.30
N SER A 109 22.81 -31.47 1.16
CA SER A 109 22.29 -32.76 0.72
C SER A 109 20.79 -32.74 0.36
N GLY A 110 20.09 -31.65 0.70
CA GLY A 110 18.65 -31.46 0.49
C GLY A 110 18.29 -30.43 -0.54
N SER A 111 17.30 -29.57 -0.22
CA SER A 111 16.78 -28.54 -1.13
C SER A 111 16.24 -27.31 -0.38
N ALA A 112 16.29 -26.17 -1.07
CA ALA A 112 15.54 -24.98 -0.71
C ALA A 112 14.49 -24.70 -1.80
N ALA A 113 13.25 -24.47 -1.40
CA ALA A 113 12.14 -24.28 -2.33
C ALA A 113 11.11 -23.28 -1.79
N TYR A 114 10.32 -22.71 -2.71
CA TYR A 114 9.12 -21.98 -2.35
C TYR A 114 8.00 -22.96 -1.94
N ASN A 115 7.35 -22.65 -0.83
CA ASN A 115 6.16 -23.37 -0.37
C ASN A 115 4.96 -22.40 -0.37
N SER A 116 3.94 -22.70 -1.18
CA SER A 116 2.73 -21.89 -1.32
C SER A 116 1.74 -22.00 -0.15
N GLY A 117 2.07 -22.77 0.90
CA GLY A 117 1.23 -22.86 2.10
C GLY A 117 1.17 -21.53 2.87
N GLY A 118 -0.01 -21.15 3.35
CA GLY A 118 -0.22 -19.87 4.00
C GLY A 118 -0.10 -18.69 3.01
N ASN A 119 0.69 -17.67 3.37
CA ASN A 119 0.97 -16.52 2.49
C ASN A 119 2.24 -16.72 1.64
N GLY A 120 2.79 -17.93 1.60
CA GLY A 120 4.09 -18.25 1.01
C GLY A 120 5.19 -18.38 2.06
N ARG A 121 6.16 -19.25 1.81
CA ARG A 121 7.25 -19.57 2.75
C ARG A 121 8.51 -20.01 2.03
N LEU A 122 9.67 -19.79 2.65
CA LEU A 122 10.91 -20.45 2.25
C LEU A 122 11.01 -21.80 2.97
N ARG A 123 10.96 -22.90 2.22
CA ARG A 123 11.17 -24.26 2.75
C ARG A 123 12.62 -24.66 2.64
N LEU A 124 13.22 -25.07 3.73
CA LEU A 124 14.57 -25.61 3.83
C LEU A 124 14.52 -27.06 4.29
N ASN A 125 15.16 -27.96 3.52
CA ASN A 125 15.32 -29.36 3.86
C ASN A 125 16.81 -29.71 3.79
N ASP A 126 17.48 -29.84 4.93
CA ASP A 126 18.93 -30.03 5.03
C ASP A 126 19.71 -29.11 4.08
N PHE A 127 19.38 -27.82 4.13
CA PHE A 127 19.84 -26.84 3.16
C PHE A 127 19.94 -25.44 3.78
N ALA A 128 20.75 -24.58 3.16
CA ALA A 128 20.87 -23.19 3.57
C ALA A 128 20.51 -22.22 2.45
N ALA A 129 19.99 -21.06 2.84
CA ALA A 129 19.76 -19.93 1.96
C ALA A 129 20.27 -18.65 2.61
N HIS A 130 20.79 -17.73 1.80
CA HIS A 130 21.31 -16.45 2.27
C HIS A 130 20.91 -15.30 1.37
N GLN A 131 20.93 -14.11 1.94
CA GLN A 131 20.84 -12.85 1.20
C GLN A 131 21.83 -11.84 1.76
N SER A 132 22.42 -11.01 0.89
CA SER A 132 23.24 -9.87 1.28
C SER A 132 22.41 -8.59 1.28
N PHE A 133 22.72 -7.68 2.19
CA PHE A 133 22.10 -6.36 2.29
C PHE A 133 23.12 -5.33 2.76
N SER A 134 22.84 -4.04 2.47
CA SER A 134 23.72 -2.94 2.84
C SER A 134 23.53 -2.56 4.30
N THR A 135 24.62 -2.35 5.01
CA THR A 135 24.64 -1.94 6.40
C THR A 135 25.62 -0.77 6.62
N VAL A 136 25.44 -0.07 7.73
CA VAL A 136 26.38 0.95 8.21
C VAL A 136 27.17 0.36 9.36
N VAL A 137 28.50 0.40 9.25
CA VAL A 137 29.42 -0.15 10.28
C VAL A 137 29.14 0.46 11.65
N ASN A 138 29.18 -0.37 12.69
CA ASN A 138 28.90 -0.03 14.08
C ASN A 138 27.47 0.45 14.37
N LYS A 139 26.51 0.14 13.48
CA LYS A 139 25.08 0.37 13.73
C LYS A 139 24.37 -0.92 14.09
N THR A 140 23.37 -0.80 14.95
CA THR A 140 22.58 -1.94 15.44
C THR A 140 21.34 -2.14 14.58
N TYR A 141 21.09 -3.39 14.26
CA TYR A 141 19.98 -3.84 13.45
C TYR A 141 19.17 -4.86 14.22
N LYS A 142 17.87 -4.84 14.00
CA LYS A 142 16.92 -5.80 14.53
C LYS A 142 16.63 -6.85 13.47
N LEU A 143 16.81 -8.12 13.83
CA LEU A 143 16.47 -9.27 12.99
C LEU A 143 15.27 -9.99 13.60
N GLN A 144 14.23 -10.18 12.80
CA GLN A 144 13.08 -10.99 13.14
C GLN A 144 12.95 -12.15 12.15
N VAL A 145 12.85 -13.36 12.62
CA VAL A 145 12.63 -14.58 11.81
C VAL A 145 11.49 -15.36 12.42
N ARG A 146 10.47 -15.67 11.63
CA ARG A 146 9.42 -16.60 12.04
C ARG A 146 9.62 -17.93 11.36
N VAL A 147 9.69 -18.95 12.18
CA VAL A 147 10.00 -20.33 11.76
C VAL A 147 8.84 -21.24 12.11
N LEU A 148 8.47 -22.11 11.16
CA LEU A 148 7.43 -23.10 11.29
C LEU A 148 8.02 -24.49 11.02
N ASP A 149 7.65 -25.48 11.80
CA ASP A 149 8.00 -26.88 11.52
C ASP A 149 6.83 -27.55 10.78
N SER A 150 7.06 -27.97 9.54
CA SER A 150 6.02 -28.60 8.74
C SER A 150 5.76 -30.06 9.10
N ASN A 151 6.66 -30.71 9.88
CA ASN A 151 6.60 -32.12 10.17
C ASN A 151 6.41 -32.46 11.66
N GLY A 152 6.42 -31.46 12.56
CA GLY A 152 6.27 -31.68 14.01
C GLY A 152 7.43 -32.41 14.67
N THR A 153 8.63 -32.37 14.09
CA THR A 153 9.80 -33.17 14.51
C THR A 153 10.78 -32.37 15.38
N GLY A 154 10.48 -31.12 15.71
CA GLY A 154 11.37 -30.26 16.49
C GLY A 154 12.61 -29.80 15.71
N ALA A 155 12.45 -29.47 14.44
CA ALA A 155 13.50 -28.96 13.58
C ALA A 155 14.12 -27.69 14.15
N SER A 156 15.38 -27.46 13.84
CA SER A 156 16.14 -26.30 14.31
C SER A 156 16.69 -25.48 13.13
N LEU A 157 16.41 -24.20 13.16
CA LEU A 157 16.99 -23.24 12.22
C LEU A 157 18.20 -22.56 12.85
N LYS A 158 19.34 -22.69 12.24
CA LYS A 158 20.53 -21.90 12.56
C LYS A 158 20.47 -20.60 11.78
N VAL A 159 20.50 -19.47 12.49
CA VAL A 159 20.49 -18.14 11.91
C VAL A 159 21.86 -17.50 12.15
N GLN A 160 22.50 -17.11 11.07
CA GLN A 160 23.84 -16.56 11.08
C GLN A 160 23.84 -15.20 10.38
N VAL A 161 24.57 -14.24 10.95
CA VAL A 161 24.78 -12.93 10.33
C VAL A 161 26.26 -12.61 10.34
N GLY A 162 26.80 -12.26 9.18
CA GLY A 162 28.22 -12.02 9.06
C GLY A 162 28.61 -11.25 7.81
N THR A 163 29.91 -11.15 7.54
CA THR A 163 30.48 -10.43 6.40
C THR A 163 30.52 -11.25 5.11
N ALA A 164 30.14 -12.51 5.19
CA ALA A 164 29.99 -13.46 4.08
C ALA A 164 28.84 -14.40 4.34
N ALA A 165 28.41 -15.18 3.34
CA ALA A 165 27.48 -16.26 3.52
C ALA A 165 28.00 -17.25 4.59
N GLU A 166 27.12 -17.73 5.47
CA GLU A 166 27.46 -18.56 6.64
C GLU A 166 28.40 -17.90 7.67
N GLY A 167 28.71 -16.62 7.47
CA GLY A 167 29.50 -15.84 8.43
C GLY A 167 28.79 -15.68 9.76
N THR A 168 29.55 -15.69 10.86
CA THR A 168 29.03 -15.66 12.23
C THR A 168 29.52 -14.45 13.03
N GLN A 169 30.18 -13.51 12.37
CA GLN A 169 30.86 -12.39 13.02
C GLN A 169 29.92 -11.48 13.82
N ASN A 170 28.68 -11.32 13.34
CA ASN A 170 27.69 -10.42 13.94
C ASN A 170 26.64 -11.18 14.77
N LEU A 171 26.23 -12.36 14.34
CA LEU A 171 25.24 -13.21 15.03
C LEU A 171 25.43 -14.68 14.66
N ASN A 172 25.28 -15.56 15.66
CA ASN A 172 25.18 -16.99 15.47
C ASN A 172 24.24 -17.58 16.51
N THR A 173 23.02 -17.88 16.11
CA THR A 173 21.99 -18.38 17.02
C THR A 173 21.19 -19.51 16.38
N THR A 174 20.46 -20.25 17.20
CA THR A 174 19.62 -21.36 16.73
C THR A 174 18.23 -21.21 17.32
N VAL A 175 17.22 -21.31 16.46
CA VAL A 175 15.81 -21.36 16.84
C VAL A 175 15.32 -22.79 16.71
N LYS A 176 14.79 -23.34 17.79
CA LYS A 176 14.14 -24.64 17.78
C LYS A 176 12.64 -24.46 17.78
N VAL A 177 11.95 -25.04 16.83
CA VAL A 177 10.49 -25.01 16.78
C VAL A 177 9.96 -26.02 17.79
N THR A 178 9.28 -25.52 18.82
CA THR A 178 8.65 -26.33 19.87
C THR A 178 7.14 -26.44 19.69
N ASP A 179 6.52 -25.45 19.08
CA ASP A 179 5.10 -25.42 18.70
C ASP A 179 4.95 -25.28 17.18
N PHE A 180 4.70 -26.41 16.50
CA PHE A 180 4.54 -26.40 15.05
C PHE A 180 3.24 -25.76 14.54
N ASN A 181 2.24 -25.53 15.40
CA ASN A 181 1.01 -24.84 15.02
C ASN A 181 1.17 -23.31 15.05
N ALA A 182 1.85 -22.78 16.07
CA ALA A 182 2.08 -21.35 16.23
C ALA A 182 3.37 -20.87 15.57
N GLY A 183 4.37 -21.76 15.45
CA GLY A 183 5.74 -21.42 15.06
C GLY A 183 6.50 -20.69 16.16
N GLU A 184 7.77 -20.43 15.92
CA GLU A 184 8.65 -19.68 16.82
C GLU A 184 9.14 -18.41 16.16
N ILE A 185 9.23 -17.34 16.93
CA ILE A 185 9.76 -16.05 16.46
C ILE A 185 11.09 -15.81 17.16
N LEU A 186 12.15 -15.68 16.35
CA LEU A 186 13.42 -15.12 16.78
C LEU A 186 13.35 -13.59 16.64
N ASP A 187 13.59 -12.88 17.71
CA ASP A 187 13.67 -11.42 17.72
C ASP A 187 14.98 -11.04 18.43
N VAL A 188 15.99 -10.65 17.65
CA VAL A 188 17.35 -10.38 18.16
C VAL A 188 17.96 -9.17 17.50
N GLU A 189 18.93 -8.57 18.18
CA GLU A 189 19.72 -7.47 17.62
C GLU A 189 21.14 -7.93 17.32
N PHE A 190 21.74 -7.31 16.30
CA PHE A 190 23.14 -7.46 15.97
C PHE A 190 23.77 -6.12 15.56
N THR A 191 25.07 -5.98 15.74
CA THR A 191 25.83 -4.80 15.27
C THR A 191 26.61 -5.17 14.01
N ALA A 192 26.43 -4.39 12.96
CA ALA A 192 27.14 -4.63 11.70
C ALA A 192 28.61 -4.24 11.81
N THR A 193 29.48 -5.13 11.33
CA THR A 193 30.94 -4.93 11.30
C THR A 193 31.47 -4.57 9.90
N ALA A 194 30.61 -4.62 8.87
CA ALA A 194 30.96 -4.30 7.48
C ALA A 194 29.83 -3.49 6.82
N GLN A 195 30.10 -2.93 5.64
CA GLN A 195 29.08 -2.23 4.84
C GLN A 195 28.16 -3.17 4.06
N THR A 196 28.59 -4.41 3.84
CA THR A 196 27.75 -5.48 3.29
C THR A 196 27.69 -6.60 4.32
N THR A 197 26.49 -6.97 4.67
CA THR A 197 26.20 -8.02 5.65
C THR A 197 25.36 -9.11 4.98
N PHE A 198 25.57 -10.34 5.39
CA PHE A 198 24.81 -11.50 4.91
C PHE A 198 24.00 -12.07 6.08
N VAL A 199 22.73 -12.39 5.81
CA VAL A 199 21.94 -13.24 6.67
C VAL A 199 21.86 -14.61 6.02
N THR A 200 22.16 -15.66 6.81
CA THR A 200 22.07 -17.05 6.38
C THR A 200 21.11 -17.81 7.27
N LEU A 201 20.20 -18.51 6.66
CA LEU A 201 19.24 -19.42 7.27
C LEU A 201 19.65 -20.83 6.92
N ASN A 202 19.97 -21.64 7.92
CA ASN A 202 20.47 -22.99 7.70
C ASN A 202 19.64 -23.98 8.52
N ASN A 203 18.93 -24.88 7.83
CA ASN A 203 18.30 -26.03 8.47
C ASN A 203 19.34 -27.12 8.67
N THR A 204 19.80 -27.29 9.89
CA THR A 204 20.81 -28.29 10.28
C THR A 204 20.21 -29.65 10.61
N THR A 205 18.91 -29.83 10.52
CA THR A 205 18.22 -31.06 10.89
C THR A 205 17.97 -31.90 9.64
N THR A 206 18.68 -33.03 9.54
CA THR A 206 18.57 -33.92 8.40
C THR A 206 17.16 -34.52 8.27
N ALA A 207 16.68 -34.62 7.02
CA ALA A 207 15.39 -35.23 6.65
C ALA A 207 14.14 -34.52 7.22
N THR A 208 14.26 -33.27 7.68
CA THR A 208 13.11 -32.48 8.14
C THR A 208 12.90 -31.24 7.27
N ASN A 209 11.65 -30.95 6.94
CA ASN A 209 11.29 -29.71 6.30
C ASN A 209 11.07 -28.63 7.36
N LEU A 210 11.72 -27.50 7.19
CA LEU A 210 11.54 -26.33 8.01
C LEU A 210 11.07 -25.19 7.11
N ASP A 211 9.98 -24.56 7.48
CA ASP A 211 9.39 -23.45 6.75
C ASP A 211 9.69 -22.13 7.47
N VAL A 212 10.27 -21.18 6.75
CA VAL A 212 10.45 -19.81 7.22
C VAL A 212 9.35 -18.94 6.61
N ASP A 213 8.53 -18.34 7.46
CA ASP A 213 7.37 -17.54 7.07
C ASP A 213 7.81 -16.14 6.66
N TYR A 214 8.67 -15.53 7.45
CA TYR A 214 9.30 -14.27 7.10
C TYR A 214 10.68 -14.09 7.75
N VAL A 215 11.47 -13.24 7.12
CA VAL A 215 12.72 -12.69 7.65
C VAL A 215 12.70 -11.20 7.45
N ARG A 216 12.85 -10.43 8.52
CA ARG A 216 12.85 -8.97 8.50
C ARG A 216 14.11 -8.44 9.16
N ILE A 217 14.78 -7.51 8.50
CA ILE A 217 15.94 -6.80 9.05
C ILE A 217 15.72 -5.31 8.87
N SER A 218 15.76 -4.60 9.97
CA SER A 218 15.61 -3.15 9.98
C SER A 218 16.57 -2.51 10.98
N ARG A 219 16.76 -1.21 10.89
CA ARG A 219 17.63 -0.49 11.80
C ARG A 219 16.97 -0.34 13.16
N SER A 220 17.61 -0.81 14.22
CA SER A 220 17.06 -0.86 15.59
C SER A 220 16.77 0.54 16.17
N GLU A 221 17.57 1.53 15.83
CA GLU A 221 17.43 2.91 16.33
C GLU A 221 16.26 3.70 15.72
N ILE A 222 15.57 3.13 14.72
CA ILE A 222 14.43 3.78 14.05
C ILE A 222 13.13 3.22 14.62
N ALA A 223 12.45 3.99 15.44
CA ALA A 223 11.14 3.63 15.97
C ALA A 223 10.02 4.07 15.02
N THR A 224 8.99 3.23 14.89
CA THR A 224 7.76 3.60 14.19
C THR A 224 7.06 4.73 14.95
N ARG A 225 6.76 5.83 14.27
CA ARG A 225 6.06 6.97 14.86
C ARG A 225 5.17 7.69 13.84
N LYS A 226 4.10 8.29 14.31
CA LYS A 226 3.26 9.18 13.51
C LYS A 226 4.00 10.50 13.28
N LEU A 227 3.94 11.02 12.07
CA LEU A 227 4.39 12.37 11.76
C LEU A 227 3.25 13.35 11.99
N SER A 228 3.57 14.51 12.55
CA SER A 228 2.58 15.56 12.77
C SER A 228 2.47 16.44 11.52
N PHE A 229 1.24 16.71 11.09
CA PHE A 229 1.01 17.65 9.99
C PHE A 229 1.23 19.10 10.45
N VAL A 230 1.92 19.88 9.63
CA VAL A 230 2.06 21.33 9.78
C VAL A 230 1.63 22.03 8.49
N SER A 231 1.03 23.21 8.63
CA SER A 231 0.70 24.01 7.44
C SER A 231 1.98 24.51 6.75
N TYR A 232 1.89 24.83 5.46
CA TYR A 232 3.05 25.36 4.75
C TYR A 232 3.51 26.72 5.33
N ASP A 233 2.58 27.53 5.80
CA ASP A 233 2.88 28.81 6.44
C ASP A 233 3.62 28.62 7.77
N ASP A 234 3.19 27.65 8.60
CA ASP A 234 3.91 27.31 9.81
C ASP A 234 5.31 26.76 9.52
N TYR A 235 5.44 25.91 8.47
CA TYR A 235 6.74 25.43 8.02
C TYR A 235 7.67 26.61 7.65
N MET A 236 7.18 27.54 6.84
CA MET A 236 7.96 28.70 6.40
C MET A 236 8.41 29.60 7.57
N GLN A 237 7.57 29.72 8.59
CA GLN A 237 7.88 30.57 9.76
C GLN A 237 8.83 29.91 10.75
N ARG A 238 8.74 28.58 10.96
CA ARG A 238 9.42 27.92 12.06
C ARG A 238 10.62 27.08 11.63
N PHE A 239 10.58 26.48 10.46
CA PHE A 239 11.55 25.45 10.06
C PHE A 239 12.35 25.82 8.81
N LYS A 240 11.81 26.63 7.93
CA LYS A 240 12.42 26.93 6.63
C LYS A 240 13.84 27.49 6.74
N GLU A 241 14.10 28.31 7.73
CA GLU A 241 15.44 28.89 7.93
C GLU A 241 16.47 27.78 8.24
N GLN A 242 16.13 26.83 9.08
CA GLN A 242 17.01 25.70 9.44
C GLN A 242 17.23 24.76 8.22
N ASP A 243 16.15 24.41 7.53
CA ASP A 243 16.21 23.49 6.38
C ASP A 243 16.92 24.15 5.16
N SER A 244 16.87 25.48 5.02
CA SER A 244 17.49 26.17 3.89
C SER A 244 19.02 26.33 3.98
N GLN A 245 19.61 26.12 5.16
CA GLN A 245 21.04 26.29 5.37
C GLN A 245 21.89 25.20 4.71
N ASN A 246 21.27 24.17 4.16
CA ASN A 246 21.92 23.03 3.47
C ASN A 246 23.13 22.49 4.27
N ASN A 247 23.02 22.49 5.58
CA ASN A 247 24.04 22.05 6.50
C ASN A 247 23.62 20.72 7.12
N SER A 248 24.43 19.69 6.93
CA SER A 248 24.17 18.35 7.49
C SER A 248 23.96 18.34 9.02
N GLY A 249 24.42 19.37 9.73
CA GLY A 249 24.17 19.54 11.16
C GLY A 249 22.70 19.84 11.52
N HIS A 250 21.88 20.22 10.56
CA HIS A 250 20.44 20.44 10.75
C HIS A 250 19.59 19.28 10.28
N TYR A 251 20.20 18.26 9.65
CA TYR A 251 19.49 17.04 9.29
C TYR A 251 19.14 16.22 10.52
N GLY A 252 18.01 15.55 10.48
CA GLY A 252 17.56 14.76 11.61
C GLY A 252 16.45 13.79 11.24
N THR A 253 15.97 13.09 12.24
CA THR A 253 14.81 12.21 12.04
C THR A 253 13.55 13.05 11.82
N PRO A 254 12.85 12.91 10.68
CA PRO A 254 11.62 13.67 10.38
C PRO A 254 10.58 13.55 11.50
N GLN A 255 9.99 14.66 11.88
CA GLN A 255 8.93 14.73 12.89
C GLN A 255 7.63 15.27 12.34
N TYR A 256 7.73 16.10 11.32
CA TYR A 256 6.61 16.79 10.73
C TYR A 256 6.57 16.55 9.23
N VAL A 257 5.36 16.56 8.69
CA VAL A 257 5.07 16.55 7.27
C VAL A 257 4.27 17.79 6.91
N TYR A 258 4.58 18.40 5.78
CA TYR A 258 3.83 19.55 5.26
C TYR A 258 3.51 19.36 3.78
N ARG A 259 2.39 19.94 3.34
CA ARG A 259 1.98 19.96 1.95
C ARG A 259 2.59 21.16 1.24
N LYS A 260 3.20 20.94 0.09
CA LYS A 260 3.69 22.05 -0.73
C LYS A 260 2.55 22.75 -1.49
N PRO A 261 2.72 24.05 -1.83
CA PRO A 261 1.71 24.79 -2.57
C PRO A 261 1.42 24.27 -3.98
N ASP A 262 2.35 23.51 -4.57
CA ASP A 262 2.18 22.87 -5.88
C ASP A 262 1.18 21.70 -5.87
N TYR A 263 0.80 21.21 -4.67
CA TYR A 263 -0.11 20.11 -4.45
C TYR A 263 0.34 18.76 -5.02
N THR A 264 1.54 18.67 -5.59
CA THR A 264 2.10 17.46 -6.20
C THR A 264 3.14 16.78 -5.33
N SER A 265 3.56 17.44 -4.25
CA SER A 265 4.60 16.97 -3.36
C SER A 265 4.33 17.32 -1.90
N PHE A 266 5.01 16.60 -1.02
CA PHE A 266 5.06 16.88 0.41
C PHE A 266 6.50 17.10 0.85
N GLY A 267 6.67 17.78 1.95
CA GLY A 267 7.97 17.96 2.57
C GLY A 267 8.03 17.35 3.95
N LEU A 268 9.24 17.03 4.38
CA LEU A 268 9.57 16.51 5.70
C LEU A 268 10.46 17.52 6.43
N THR A 269 10.24 17.70 7.72
CA THR A 269 11.12 18.50 8.56
C THR A 269 11.29 17.85 9.94
N PRO A 270 12.52 17.81 10.52
CA PRO A 270 13.81 18.09 9.89
C PRO A 270 14.05 17.29 8.60
N ILE A 271 14.93 17.80 7.73
CA ILE A 271 15.39 17.06 6.55
C ILE A 271 16.00 15.73 6.98
N PRO A 272 15.68 14.60 6.34
CA PRO A 272 16.20 13.29 6.72
C PRO A 272 17.72 13.22 6.78
N ASP A 273 18.25 12.68 7.88
CA ASP A 273 19.68 12.42 8.08
C ASP A 273 20.12 11.03 7.61
N LYS A 274 19.17 10.18 7.15
CA LYS A 274 19.41 8.78 6.77
C LYS A 274 18.54 8.37 5.57
N ASN A 275 19.03 7.36 4.84
CA ASN A 275 18.30 6.71 3.74
C ASN A 275 17.40 5.55 4.21
N ASP A 276 17.32 5.30 5.51
CA ASP A 276 16.73 4.09 6.09
C ASP A 276 15.33 4.34 6.69
N TYR A 277 14.76 5.52 6.46
CA TYR A 277 13.39 5.78 6.88
C TYR A 277 12.42 5.44 5.76
N LEU A 278 11.34 4.77 6.12
CA LEU A 278 10.20 4.50 5.26
C LEU A 278 9.02 5.36 5.71
N ILE A 279 8.59 6.27 4.86
CA ILE A 279 7.38 7.05 5.09
C ILE A 279 6.21 6.27 4.50
N SER A 280 5.25 5.90 5.35
CA SER A 280 4.01 5.22 4.94
C SER A 280 2.85 6.18 5.13
N TYR A 281 1.99 6.32 4.13
CA TYR A 281 0.80 7.17 4.21
C TYR A 281 -0.33 6.63 3.34
N GLU A 282 -1.53 7.12 3.60
CA GLU A 282 -2.76 6.73 2.94
C GLU A 282 -3.26 7.85 2.03
N TYR A 283 -3.81 7.47 0.90
CA TYR A 283 -4.33 8.42 -0.07
C TYR A 283 -5.50 7.82 -0.86
N TYR A 284 -6.28 8.68 -1.50
CA TYR A 284 -7.32 8.28 -2.43
C TYR A 284 -6.81 8.44 -3.86
N GLN A 285 -6.93 7.37 -4.63
CA GLN A 285 -6.52 7.33 -6.03
C GLN A 285 -7.56 7.99 -6.95
N THR A 286 -7.11 8.46 -8.10
CA THR A 286 -8.00 8.77 -9.23
C THR A 286 -8.46 7.48 -9.88
N HIS A 287 -9.68 7.48 -10.40
CA HIS A 287 -10.15 6.38 -11.23
C HIS A 287 -9.44 6.39 -12.58
N THR A 288 -9.02 5.23 -13.05
CA THR A 288 -8.46 5.05 -14.39
C THR A 288 -9.60 4.82 -15.39
N ASP A 289 -9.57 5.52 -16.54
CA ASP A 289 -10.56 5.37 -17.60
C ASP A 289 -10.61 3.93 -18.12
N LEU A 290 -11.83 3.45 -18.33
CA LEU A 290 -12.07 2.18 -18.98
C LEU A 290 -11.73 2.31 -20.46
N SER A 291 -10.95 1.38 -21.01
CA SER A 291 -10.46 1.39 -22.40
C SER A 291 -10.84 0.14 -23.17
N ALA A 292 -10.60 -1.02 -22.61
CA ALA A 292 -10.89 -2.30 -23.22
C ALA A 292 -12.29 -2.83 -22.87
N HIS A 293 -12.87 -3.63 -23.73
CA HIS A 293 -14.22 -4.21 -23.56
C HIS A 293 -14.38 -5.03 -22.27
N GLY A 294 -13.28 -5.63 -21.78
CA GLY A 294 -13.24 -6.45 -20.57
C GLY A 294 -13.01 -5.67 -19.29
N ASP A 295 -12.66 -4.38 -19.37
CA ASP A 295 -12.30 -3.59 -18.19
C ASP A 295 -13.45 -3.56 -17.18
N LEU A 296 -13.05 -3.62 -15.91
CA LEU A 296 -13.96 -3.54 -14.78
C LEU A 296 -13.87 -2.16 -14.14
N MET A 297 -15.01 -1.57 -13.84
CA MET A 297 -15.01 -0.38 -13.00
C MET A 297 -14.64 -0.74 -11.57
N THR A 298 -14.02 0.17 -10.85
CA THR A 298 -13.66 0.01 -9.44
C THR A 298 -14.89 -0.07 -8.52
N LEU A 299 -16.01 0.55 -8.92
CA LEU A 299 -17.27 0.45 -8.20
C LEU A 299 -17.86 -0.97 -8.32
N PRO A 300 -18.44 -1.53 -7.23
CA PRO A 300 -19.16 -2.80 -7.28
C PRO A 300 -20.29 -2.81 -8.32
N ASP A 301 -20.56 -3.96 -8.91
CA ASP A 301 -21.55 -4.14 -9.98
C ASP A 301 -22.96 -3.65 -9.60
N ARG A 302 -23.32 -3.67 -8.30
CA ARG A 302 -24.60 -3.14 -7.79
C ARG A 302 -24.81 -1.66 -8.10
N PHE A 303 -23.74 -0.89 -8.33
CA PHE A 303 -23.79 0.52 -8.71
C PHE A 303 -23.72 0.75 -10.23
N GLY A 304 -23.62 -0.32 -11.03
CA GLY A 304 -23.70 -0.25 -12.49
C GLY A 304 -24.90 0.56 -13.01
N PRO A 305 -26.13 0.36 -12.48
CA PRO A 305 -27.29 1.16 -12.86
C PRO A 305 -27.14 2.68 -12.62
N LEU A 306 -26.32 3.10 -11.65
CA LEU A 306 -26.02 4.51 -11.40
C LEU A 306 -25.25 5.14 -12.58
N ILE A 307 -24.23 4.41 -13.06
CA ILE A 307 -23.42 4.82 -14.21
C ILE A 307 -24.26 4.86 -15.48
N VAL A 308 -25.12 3.86 -15.67
CA VAL A 308 -26.04 3.78 -16.83
C VAL A 308 -26.97 4.99 -16.87
N ASP A 309 -27.61 5.37 -15.76
CA ASP A 309 -28.53 6.52 -15.73
C ASP A 309 -27.79 7.84 -15.99
N ARG A 310 -26.58 8.00 -15.46
CA ARG A 310 -25.78 9.21 -15.74
C ARG A 310 -25.33 9.26 -17.20
N SER A 311 -24.95 8.13 -17.76
CA SER A 311 -24.57 8.05 -19.19
C SER A 311 -25.76 8.31 -20.12
N LYS A 312 -26.96 7.83 -19.76
CA LYS A 312 -28.22 8.16 -20.48
C LYS A 312 -28.50 9.67 -20.45
N TYR A 313 -28.32 10.29 -19.28
CA TYR A 313 -28.45 11.75 -19.18
C TYR A 313 -27.59 12.47 -20.25
N TYR A 314 -26.32 12.13 -20.37
CA TYR A 314 -25.44 12.75 -21.37
C TYR A 314 -25.86 12.42 -22.79
N THR A 315 -26.32 11.19 -23.02
CA THR A 315 -26.74 10.77 -24.36
C THR A 315 -28.03 11.46 -24.79
N TYR A 316 -29.00 11.63 -23.90
CA TYR A 316 -30.24 12.37 -24.19
C TYR A 316 -29.94 13.87 -24.43
N MET A 317 -29.03 14.45 -23.65
CA MET A 317 -28.57 15.82 -23.90
C MET A 317 -27.92 15.98 -25.28
N LEU A 318 -27.08 15.00 -25.70
CA LEU A 318 -26.51 14.98 -27.06
C LEU A 318 -27.59 14.91 -28.14
N ARG A 319 -28.70 14.21 -27.88
CA ARG A 319 -29.85 14.08 -28.78
C ARG A 319 -30.84 15.25 -28.71
N SER A 320 -30.56 16.27 -27.94
CA SER A 320 -31.46 17.41 -27.68
C SER A 320 -32.83 16.99 -27.12
N ASP A 321 -32.85 15.97 -26.26
CA ASP A 321 -34.03 15.47 -25.54
C ASP A 321 -33.93 15.77 -24.05
N PRO A 322 -34.30 16.98 -23.60
CA PRO A 322 -34.14 17.42 -22.23
C PRO A 322 -35.10 16.69 -21.26
N ASP A 323 -36.24 16.22 -21.72
CA ASP A 323 -37.24 15.59 -20.86
C ASP A 323 -36.74 14.22 -20.34
N HIS A 324 -36.27 13.38 -21.23
CA HIS A 324 -35.66 12.09 -20.86
C HIS A 324 -34.33 12.28 -20.16
N ALA A 325 -33.55 13.32 -20.50
CA ALA A 325 -32.34 13.65 -19.77
C ALA A 325 -32.65 14.00 -18.29
N ASN A 326 -33.62 14.86 -18.03
CA ASN A 326 -34.00 15.25 -16.65
C ASN A 326 -34.51 14.03 -15.83
N LEU A 327 -35.27 13.13 -16.46
CA LEU A 327 -35.71 11.90 -15.82
C LEU A 327 -34.54 11.03 -15.41
N SER A 328 -33.61 10.79 -16.33
CA SER A 328 -32.40 10.01 -16.08
C SER A 328 -31.52 10.62 -14.99
N ASN A 329 -31.38 11.96 -14.97
CA ASN A 329 -30.65 12.67 -13.92
C ASN A 329 -31.30 12.53 -12.54
N ARG A 330 -32.62 12.56 -12.46
CA ARG A 330 -33.34 12.35 -11.20
C ARG A 330 -33.11 10.93 -10.66
N ASP A 331 -33.16 9.92 -11.52
CA ASP A 331 -32.88 8.54 -11.11
C ASP A 331 -31.41 8.36 -10.69
N TYR A 332 -30.48 9.02 -11.38
CA TYR A 332 -29.08 9.09 -10.97
C TYR A 332 -28.92 9.68 -9.57
N GLN A 333 -29.49 10.85 -9.28
CA GLN A 333 -29.38 11.51 -7.98
C GLN A 333 -29.96 10.64 -6.85
N ARG A 334 -31.06 9.94 -7.09
CA ARG A 334 -31.64 9.00 -6.14
C ARG A 334 -30.68 7.84 -5.81
N LYS A 335 -30.09 7.24 -6.85
CA LYS A 335 -29.12 6.14 -6.68
C LYS A 335 -27.81 6.61 -6.06
N LEU A 336 -27.36 7.81 -6.39
CA LEU A 336 -26.18 8.42 -5.77
C LEU A 336 -26.37 8.64 -4.25
N SER A 337 -27.55 9.07 -3.82
CA SER A 337 -27.84 9.20 -2.39
C SER A 337 -27.79 7.86 -1.66
N LEU A 338 -28.24 6.78 -2.29
CA LEU A 338 -28.11 5.42 -1.73
C LEU A 338 -26.64 4.99 -1.63
N LEU A 339 -25.84 5.25 -2.66
CA LEU A 339 -24.39 4.98 -2.61
C LEU A 339 -23.73 5.73 -1.45
N LYS A 340 -24.00 7.01 -1.31
CA LYS A 340 -23.47 7.82 -0.20
C LYS A 340 -23.88 7.24 1.17
N THR A 341 -25.10 6.75 1.30
CA THR A 341 -25.58 6.13 2.54
C THR A 341 -24.88 4.80 2.83
N ASP A 342 -24.59 4.00 1.80
CA ASP A 342 -23.91 2.72 1.95
C ASP A 342 -22.44 2.87 2.40
N TYR A 343 -21.76 3.93 1.95
CA TYR A 343 -20.36 4.19 2.30
C TYR A 343 -20.15 5.09 3.52
N ASN A 344 -21.14 5.92 3.89
CA ASN A 344 -21.07 6.65 5.14
C ASN A 344 -21.40 5.71 6.29
N SER A 345 -20.36 5.24 6.99
CA SER A 345 -20.56 4.38 8.14
C SER A 345 -21.25 5.16 9.27
N ARG A 346 -22.25 4.54 9.89
CA ARG A 346 -22.91 5.13 11.07
C ARG A 346 -21.94 5.41 12.22
N SER A 347 -20.83 4.68 12.30
CA SER A 347 -19.80 4.87 13.32
C SER A 347 -19.04 6.17 13.13
N ASP A 348 -18.77 6.58 11.90
CA ASP A 348 -18.07 7.83 11.60
C ASP A 348 -18.97 9.04 11.83
N TYR A 349 -20.25 8.92 11.47
CA TYR A 349 -21.24 9.94 11.78
C TYR A 349 -21.43 10.14 13.29
N MET A 350 -21.41 9.06 14.08
CA MET A 350 -21.49 9.16 15.54
C MET A 350 -20.22 9.73 16.19
N LYS A 351 -19.06 9.52 15.59
CA LYS A 351 -17.80 10.13 16.06
C LYS A 351 -17.82 11.64 15.88
N ASP A 352 -18.22 12.10 14.71
CA ASP A 352 -18.28 13.54 14.41
C ASP A 352 -19.31 14.28 15.29
N THR A 353 -20.44 13.67 15.57
CA THR A 353 -21.46 14.27 16.44
C THR A 353 -21.00 14.35 17.91
N ARG A 354 -20.11 13.44 18.34
CA ARG A 354 -19.53 13.46 19.69
C ARG A 354 -18.30 14.36 19.82
N SER A 355 -17.58 14.62 18.74
CA SER A 355 -16.41 15.50 18.75
C SER A 355 -16.80 16.98 18.70
N SER A 356 -17.95 17.33 18.16
CA SER A 356 -18.44 18.70 18.13
C SER A 356 -19.05 19.18 19.48
N ASP A 357 -19.46 18.24 20.35
CA ASP A 357 -20.02 18.56 21.64
C ASP A 357 -19.07 18.27 22.81
N GLY A 358 -17.84 18.75 22.70
CA GLY A 358 -16.83 18.68 23.78
C GLY A 358 -17.22 19.38 25.08
N ASN A 359 -18.50 19.76 25.29
CA ASN A 359 -18.93 20.48 26.48
C ASN A 359 -20.33 20.20 27.01
N SER A 360 -21.02 19.16 26.59
CA SER A 360 -22.25 18.77 27.30
C SER A 360 -21.94 17.72 28.36
N ARG A 361 -21.40 18.15 29.49
CA ARG A 361 -21.59 17.44 30.75
C ARG A 361 -23.09 17.49 31.07
N LEU A 362 -23.79 16.40 30.79
CA LEU A 362 -25.06 16.12 31.39
C LEU A 362 -24.83 16.00 32.92
N SER A 363 -25.10 17.07 33.64
CA SER A 363 -25.33 17.01 35.05
C SER A 363 -26.70 16.38 35.25
N ILE A 364 -26.71 15.10 35.59
CA ILE A 364 -27.93 14.45 36.13
C ILE A 364 -28.05 14.95 37.56
N VAL A 365 -29.09 15.71 37.82
CA VAL A 365 -29.66 15.98 39.15
C VAL A 365 -30.57 14.84 39.53
#